data_6334d04044fd3995f5ce856f030070ca
#
_entry.id   6334d04044fd3995f5ce856f030070ca
#
_cell.length_a   1.000
_cell.length_b   1.000
_cell.length_c   1.000
_cell.angle_alpha   90.00
_cell.angle_beta   90.00
_cell.angle_gamma   90.00
#
_symmetry.space_group_name_H-M   'P 1'
#
loop_
_entity.id
_entity.type
_entity.pdbx_description
1 polymer ?
#
loop_
_entity_poly.entity_id
_entity_poly.type
_entity_poly.pdbx_seq_one_letter_code
_entity_poly.pdbx_strand_id
1 'polypeptide(L)'
;MKFRFGFTLIELLVVLAIVALLLSIVAPRYIQQTDRAQDAALKENLSTVRHAIEQYYADKGEYPSSLQELVEKRYLRKVPTDTITQRDDTWQFVYTEENNKKQIVDVKSGALGKAKDGTEYASW
;
A
#
# COMPACT_ATOMS: atom_id res chain seq x y z
N MET A 1 16.85 60.52 -7.44
CA MET A 1 16.54 59.59 -8.54
C MET A 1 16.27 58.20 -7.98
N LYS A 2 15.07 57.68 -8.14
CA LYS A 2 14.72 56.35 -7.69
C LYS A 2 14.86 55.36 -8.83
N PHE A 3 15.78 54.43 -8.72
CA PHE A 3 15.90 53.31 -9.66
C PHE A 3 14.95 52.23 -9.27
N ARG A 4 14.07 51.84 -10.19
CA ARG A 4 13.20 50.69 -10.01
C ARG A 4 13.80 49.51 -10.79
N PHE A 5 14.18 48.47 -10.07
CA PHE A 5 14.65 47.24 -10.68
C PHE A 5 13.46 46.26 -10.71
N GLY A 6 13.11 45.83 -11.87
CA GLY A 6 12.08 44.84 -12.08
C GLY A 6 12.58 43.74 -13.02
N PHE A 7 11.90 42.61 -13.02
CA PHE A 7 12.18 41.55 -13.96
C PHE A 7 11.73 41.92 -15.37
N THR A 8 12.52 41.56 -16.35
CA THR A 8 12.09 41.60 -17.74
C THR A 8 11.20 40.41 -18.06
N LEU A 9 10.36 40.54 -19.10
CA LEU A 9 9.51 39.46 -19.57
C LEU A 9 10.33 38.21 -19.96
N ILE A 10 11.45 38.46 -20.65
CA ILE A 10 12.32 37.38 -21.07
C ILE A 10 13.01 36.66 -19.89
N GLU A 11 13.36 37.40 -18.86
CA GLU A 11 13.93 36.87 -17.62
C GLU A 11 12.97 35.92 -16.90
N LEU A 12 11.70 36.31 -16.82
CA LEU A 12 10.65 35.45 -16.25
C LEU A 12 10.41 34.19 -17.10
N LEU A 13 10.38 34.34 -18.42
CA LEU A 13 10.23 33.18 -19.33
C LEU A 13 11.38 32.18 -19.20
N VAL A 14 12.61 32.66 -19.08
CA VAL A 14 13.79 31.81 -18.90
C VAL A 14 13.72 31.06 -17.57
N VAL A 15 13.34 31.72 -16.50
CA VAL A 15 13.17 31.07 -15.17
C VAL A 15 12.11 29.98 -15.24
N LEU A 16 10.95 30.27 -15.84
CA LEU A 16 9.88 29.28 -16.00
C LEU A 16 10.32 28.08 -16.86
N ALA A 17 11.10 28.34 -17.92
CA ALA A 17 11.63 27.28 -18.77
C ALA A 17 12.60 26.36 -18.00
N ILE A 18 13.46 26.91 -17.17
CA ILE A 18 14.39 26.13 -16.33
C ILE A 18 13.61 25.30 -15.28
N VAL A 19 12.64 25.90 -14.62
CA VAL A 19 11.78 25.20 -13.64
C VAL A 19 11.03 24.07 -14.32
N ALA A 20 10.45 24.29 -15.49
CA ALA A 20 9.75 23.25 -16.25
C ALA A 20 10.68 22.10 -16.64
N LEU A 21 11.92 22.41 -17.07
CA LEU A 21 12.91 21.39 -17.40
C LEU A 21 13.28 20.55 -16.19
N LEU A 22 13.54 21.18 -15.04
CA LEU A 22 13.87 20.46 -13.81
C LEU A 22 12.71 19.59 -13.35
N LEU A 23 11.49 20.09 -13.39
CA LEU A 23 10.29 19.32 -13.01
C LEU A 23 10.06 18.12 -13.93
N SER A 24 10.38 18.22 -15.21
CA SER A 24 10.22 17.11 -16.15
C SER A 24 11.14 15.92 -15.85
N ILE A 25 12.25 16.16 -15.15
CA ILE A 25 13.18 15.11 -14.71
C ILE A 25 12.76 14.52 -13.35
N VAL A 26 12.36 15.37 -12.42
CA VAL A 26 12.09 14.99 -11.01
C VAL A 26 10.73 14.30 -10.86
N ALA A 27 9.68 14.80 -11.52
CA ALA A 27 8.32 14.32 -11.37
C ALA A 27 8.17 12.81 -11.69
N PRO A 28 8.71 12.26 -12.80
CA PRO A 28 8.60 10.84 -13.08
C PRO A 28 9.29 9.95 -12.03
N ARG A 29 10.43 10.39 -11.50
CA ARG A 29 11.15 9.66 -10.45
C ARG A 29 10.38 9.62 -9.14
N TYR A 30 9.73 10.72 -8.80
CA TYR A 30 8.89 10.81 -7.60
C TYR A 30 7.70 9.83 -7.66
N ILE A 31 7.00 9.78 -8.79
CA ILE A 31 5.87 8.86 -9.01
C ILE A 31 6.33 7.40 -8.88
N GLN A 32 7.45 7.03 -9.49
CA GLN A 32 7.97 5.66 -9.39
C GLN A 32 8.33 5.27 -7.96
N GLN A 33 8.92 6.18 -7.19
CA GLN A 33 9.26 5.91 -5.78
C GLN A 33 8.01 5.75 -4.92
N THR A 34 6.98 6.54 -5.17
CA THR A 34 5.70 6.44 -4.46
C THR A 34 5.04 5.09 -4.73
N ASP A 35 5.02 4.64 -5.96
CA ASP A 35 4.45 3.33 -6.34
C ASP A 35 5.21 2.17 -5.67
N ARG A 36 6.53 2.24 -5.65
CA ARG A 36 7.36 1.23 -4.96
C ARG A 36 7.14 1.22 -3.46
N ALA A 37 6.95 2.39 -2.86
CA ALA A 37 6.65 2.50 -1.43
C ALA A 37 5.28 1.90 -1.11
N GLN A 38 4.28 2.09 -1.95
CA GLN A 38 2.96 1.46 -1.82
C GLN A 38 3.05 -0.06 -1.94
N ASP A 39 3.81 -0.57 -2.90
CA ASP A 39 4.02 -2.01 -3.07
C ASP A 39 4.72 -2.63 -1.86
N ALA A 40 5.75 -1.97 -1.33
CA ALA A 40 6.46 -2.41 -0.13
C ALA A 40 5.55 -2.39 1.11
N ALA A 41 4.73 -1.35 1.26
CA ALA A 41 3.77 -1.24 2.36
C ALA A 41 2.69 -2.33 2.25
N LEU A 42 2.23 -2.67 1.05
CA LEU A 42 1.29 -3.77 0.85
C LEU A 42 1.89 -5.11 1.30
N LYS A 43 3.13 -5.40 0.92
CA LYS A 43 3.84 -6.62 1.36
C LYS A 43 3.96 -6.68 2.87
N GLU A 44 4.28 -5.56 3.52
CA GLU A 44 4.38 -5.46 4.96
C GLU A 44 3.01 -5.70 5.63
N ASN A 45 1.94 -5.13 5.09
CA ASN A 45 0.59 -5.34 5.60
C ASN A 45 0.14 -6.79 5.44
N LEU A 46 0.45 -7.43 4.32
CA LEU A 46 0.19 -8.86 4.12
C LEU A 46 0.96 -9.71 5.15
N SER A 47 2.23 -9.41 5.36
CA SER A 47 3.06 -10.10 6.34
C SER A 47 2.51 -9.95 7.76
N THR A 48 2.08 -8.75 8.12
CA THR A 48 1.48 -8.46 9.44
C THR A 48 0.21 -9.28 9.67
N VAL A 49 -0.68 -9.33 8.69
CA VAL A 49 -1.93 -10.11 8.82
C VAL A 49 -1.62 -11.61 8.88
N ARG A 50 -0.74 -12.09 8.03
CA ARG A 50 -0.33 -13.52 8.02
C ARG A 50 0.30 -13.94 9.35
N HIS A 51 1.15 -13.09 9.90
CA HIS A 51 1.74 -13.31 11.21
C HIS A 51 0.68 -13.37 12.32
N ALA A 52 -0.30 -12.47 12.29
CA ALA A 52 -1.42 -12.48 13.23
C ALA A 52 -2.26 -13.76 13.13
N ILE A 53 -2.51 -14.25 11.91
CA ILE A 53 -3.22 -15.52 11.67
C ILE A 53 -2.43 -16.68 12.28
N GLU A 54 -1.12 -16.73 12.06
CA GLU A 54 -0.25 -17.77 12.61
C GLU A 54 -0.19 -17.75 14.14
N GLN A 55 -0.09 -16.55 14.73
CA GLN A 55 -0.11 -16.37 16.18
C GLN A 55 -1.43 -16.85 16.80
N TYR A 56 -2.53 -16.50 16.16
CA TYR A 56 -3.86 -16.94 16.59
C TYR A 56 -3.94 -18.48 16.57
N TYR A 57 -3.48 -19.10 15.50
CA TYR A 57 -3.46 -20.55 15.38
C TYR A 57 -2.58 -21.20 16.46
N ALA A 58 -1.41 -20.64 16.70
CA ALA A 58 -0.49 -21.15 17.74
C ALA A 58 -1.13 -21.10 19.14
N ASP A 59 -1.89 -20.06 19.44
CA ASP A 59 -2.51 -19.87 20.75
C ASP A 59 -3.83 -20.64 20.92
N LYS A 60 -4.62 -20.74 19.85
CA LYS A 60 -6.01 -21.27 19.91
C LYS A 60 -6.16 -22.67 19.34
N GLY A 61 -5.20 -23.14 18.53
CA GLY A 61 -5.30 -24.43 17.83
C GLY A 61 -6.30 -24.42 16.67
N GLU A 62 -6.86 -23.27 16.35
CA GLU A 62 -7.76 -23.06 15.21
C GLU A 62 -7.46 -21.72 14.54
N TYR A 63 -7.88 -21.58 13.29
CA TYR A 63 -7.71 -20.32 12.54
C TYR A 63 -8.85 -19.34 12.84
N PRO A 64 -8.63 -18.02 12.67
CA PRO A 64 -9.68 -17.04 12.89
C PRO A 64 -10.77 -17.12 11.84
N SER A 65 -11.99 -16.69 12.21
CA SER A 65 -13.13 -16.64 11.30
C SER A 65 -13.18 -15.34 10.49
N SER A 66 -12.53 -14.28 10.98
CA SER A 66 -12.51 -12.96 10.35
C SER A 66 -11.27 -12.17 10.81
N LEU A 67 -10.94 -11.10 10.08
CA LEU A 67 -9.90 -10.16 10.51
C LEU A 67 -10.34 -9.35 11.75
N GLN A 68 -11.64 -9.07 11.88
CA GLN A 68 -12.19 -8.41 13.06
C GLN A 68 -11.95 -9.23 14.32
N GLU A 69 -12.03 -10.54 14.25
CA GLU A 69 -11.72 -11.42 15.36
C GLU A 69 -10.27 -11.26 15.83
N LEU A 70 -9.32 -11.12 14.87
CA LEU A 70 -7.92 -10.84 15.20
C LEU A 70 -7.75 -9.49 15.92
N VAL A 71 -8.53 -8.49 15.54
CA VAL A 71 -8.54 -7.18 16.21
C VAL A 71 -9.13 -7.28 17.61
N GLU A 72 -10.28 -7.95 17.77
CA GLU A 72 -10.96 -8.15 19.06
C GLU A 72 -10.10 -8.92 20.05
N LYS A 73 -9.38 -9.93 19.57
CA LYS A 73 -8.49 -10.77 20.38
C LYS A 73 -7.08 -10.17 20.53
N ARG A 74 -6.84 -8.97 20.00
CA ARG A 74 -5.59 -8.20 20.11
C ARG A 74 -4.38 -8.80 19.39
N TYR A 75 -4.58 -9.60 18.36
CA TYR A 75 -3.52 -10.04 17.45
C TYR A 75 -3.19 -8.98 16.42
N LEU A 76 -4.14 -8.11 16.08
CA LEU A 76 -3.98 -6.91 15.26
C LEU A 76 -4.50 -5.70 16.03
N ARG A 77 -3.88 -4.55 15.84
CA ARG A 77 -4.41 -3.28 16.37
C ARG A 77 -5.64 -2.83 15.60
N LYS A 78 -5.59 -2.99 14.29
CA LYS A 78 -6.69 -2.68 13.36
C LYS A 78 -6.51 -3.50 12.10
N VAL A 79 -7.57 -3.64 11.31
CA VAL A 79 -7.46 -4.22 9.97
C VAL A 79 -6.63 -3.28 9.10
N PRO A 80 -5.50 -3.74 8.52
CA PRO A 80 -4.68 -2.88 7.69
C PRO A 80 -5.39 -2.48 6.41
N THR A 81 -5.03 -1.31 5.90
CA THR A 81 -5.49 -0.84 4.60
C THR A 81 -4.62 -1.45 3.49
N ASP A 82 -5.25 -1.97 2.45
CA ASP A 82 -4.55 -2.33 1.21
C ASP A 82 -4.09 -1.04 0.55
N THR A 83 -2.79 -0.85 0.43
CA THR A 83 -2.22 0.41 -0.07
C THR A 83 -2.51 0.66 -1.54
N ILE A 84 -2.83 -0.37 -2.31
CA ILE A 84 -3.13 -0.25 -3.74
C ILE A 84 -4.60 0.10 -3.96
N THR A 85 -5.52 -0.60 -3.29
CA THR A 85 -6.96 -0.31 -3.37
C THR A 85 -7.37 0.88 -2.49
N GLN A 86 -6.52 1.24 -1.50
CA GLN A 86 -6.76 2.27 -0.48
C GLN A 86 -7.99 1.96 0.40
N ARG A 87 -8.31 0.68 0.56
CA ARG A 87 -9.45 0.20 1.34
C ARG A 87 -9.01 -0.93 2.27
N ASP A 88 -9.75 -1.14 3.33
CA ASP A 88 -9.52 -2.21 4.29
C ASP A 88 -10.48 -3.41 4.12
N ASP A 89 -11.42 -3.31 3.19
CA ASP A 89 -12.46 -4.29 2.93
C ASP A 89 -12.27 -5.06 1.61
N THR A 90 -11.14 -4.88 0.95
CA THR A 90 -10.84 -5.51 -0.35
C THR A 90 -9.95 -6.75 -0.24
N TRP A 91 -9.54 -7.12 0.96
CA TRP A 91 -8.73 -8.31 1.19
C TRP A 91 -9.44 -9.57 0.71
N GLN A 92 -8.71 -10.44 0.02
CA GLN A 92 -9.19 -11.75 -0.41
C GLN A 92 -8.70 -12.81 0.56
N PHE A 93 -9.57 -13.71 0.97
CA PHE A 93 -9.25 -14.70 1.98
C PHE A 93 -9.17 -16.10 1.38
N VAL A 94 -8.22 -16.87 1.85
CA VAL A 94 -8.16 -18.30 1.62
C VAL A 94 -8.78 -18.97 2.84
N TYR A 95 -9.80 -19.77 2.62
CA TYR A 95 -10.55 -20.43 3.68
C TYR A 95 -10.24 -21.92 3.77
N THR A 96 -10.35 -22.43 4.97
CA THR A 96 -10.45 -23.88 5.21
C THR A 96 -11.72 -24.16 6.01
N GLU A 97 -12.23 -25.37 5.93
CA GLU A 97 -13.34 -25.83 6.75
C GLU A 97 -12.83 -26.90 7.71
N GLU A 98 -12.89 -26.62 9.01
CA GLU A 98 -12.68 -27.58 10.08
C GLU A 98 -13.86 -27.48 11.06
N ASN A 99 -14.38 -28.66 11.46
CA ASN A 99 -15.50 -28.75 12.41
C ASN A 99 -16.75 -27.96 11.99
N ASN A 100 -17.06 -27.93 10.67
CA ASN A 100 -18.16 -27.15 10.08
C ASN A 100 -18.01 -25.64 10.24
N LYS A 101 -16.80 -25.13 10.55
CA LYS A 101 -16.51 -23.71 10.63
C LYS A 101 -15.60 -23.27 9.49
N LYS A 102 -15.97 -22.19 8.84
CA LYS A 102 -15.16 -21.54 7.82
C LYS A 102 -14.10 -20.67 8.51
N GLN A 103 -12.83 -20.99 8.28
CA GLN A 103 -11.70 -20.33 8.92
C GLN A 103 -10.76 -19.76 7.89
N ILE A 104 -10.12 -18.64 8.22
CA ILE A 104 -9.18 -17.95 7.34
C ILE A 104 -7.77 -18.48 7.61
N VAL A 105 -7.15 -19.08 6.59
CA VAL A 105 -5.77 -19.61 6.68
C VAL A 105 -4.75 -18.69 6.02
N ASP A 106 -5.17 -17.83 5.10
CA ASP A 106 -4.29 -16.89 4.40
C ASP A 106 -5.10 -15.70 3.88
N VAL A 107 -4.38 -14.64 3.53
CA VAL A 107 -4.94 -13.41 2.99
C VAL A 107 -4.15 -12.99 1.75
N LYS A 108 -4.85 -12.43 0.78
CA LYS A 108 -4.28 -11.86 -0.43
C LYS A 108 -4.84 -10.47 -0.67
N SER A 109 -4.11 -9.65 -1.43
CA SER A 109 -4.59 -8.36 -1.87
C SER A 109 -5.77 -8.52 -2.84
N GLY A 110 -6.75 -7.64 -2.74
CA GLY A 110 -7.83 -7.51 -3.72
C GLY A 110 -7.46 -6.60 -4.89
N ALA A 111 -6.22 -6.09 -4.96
CA ALA A 111 -5.77 -5.22 -6.04
C ALA A 111 -5.67 -5.98 -7.35
N LEU A 112 -6.06 -5.31 -8.43
CA LEU A 112 -5.91 -5.80 -9.79
C LEU A 112 -4.60 -5.29 -10.40
N GLY A 113 -4.03 -6.05 -11.34
CA GLY A 113 -2.85 -5.64 -12.07
C GLY A 113 -1.54 -6.14 -11.46
N LYS A 114 -0.47 -5.49 -11.87
CA LYS A 114 0.91 -5.88 -11.54
C LYS A 114 1.62 -4.81 -10.73
N ALA A 115 2.48 -5.27 -9.84
CA ALA A 115 3.40 -4.40 -9.12
C ALA A 115 4.52 -3.88 -10.03
N LYS A 116 5.33 -2.96 -9.53
CA LYS A 116 6.48 -2.40 -10.27
C LYS A 116 7.54 -3.44 -10.59
N ASP A 117 7.64 -4.51 -9.82
CA ASP A 117 8.55 -5.63 -10.07
C ASP A 117 8.04 -6.62 -11.14
N GLY A 118 6.84 -6.39 -11.70
CA GLY A 118 6.23 -7.22 -12.73
C GLY A 118 5.40 -8.39 -12.20
N THR A 119 5.37 -8.62 -10.90
CA THR A 119 4.53 -9.68 -10.29
C THR A 119 3.09 -9.19 -10.11
N GLU A 120 2.14 -10.10 -10.23
CA GLU A 120 0.74 -9.78 -9.98
C GLU A 120 0.47 -9.64 -8.48
N TYR A 121 -0.30 -8.63 -8.07
CA TYR A 121 -0.68 -8.45 -6.67
C TYR A 121 -1.43 -9.66 -6.12
N ALA A 122 -2.23 -10.32 -6.93
CA ALA A 122 -2.96 -11.52 -6.53
C ALA A 122 -2.06 -12.73 -6.23
N SER A 123 -0.79 -12.68 -6.64
CA SER A 123 0.18 -13.76 -6.39
C SER A 123 0.97 -13.59 -5.09
N TRP A 124 0.83 -12.48 -4.44
CA TRP A 124 1.60 -12.14 -3.22
C TRP A 124 1.11 -12.86 -1.97
#